data_a8d7078aff6bbe96d094a5b05a7ba5d1
#
_entry.id   a8d7078aff6bbe96d094a5b05a7ba5d1
#
_cell.length_a   1.000
_cell.length_b   1.000
_cell.length_c   1.000
_cell.angle_alpha   90.00
_cell.angle_beta   90.00
_cell.angle_gamma   90.00
#
_symmetry.space_group_name_H-M   'P 1'
#
loop_
_entity.id
_entity.type
_entity.pdbx_description
1 polymer ?
#
loop_
_entity_poly.entity_id
_entity_poly.type
_entity_poly.pdbx_seq_one_letter_code
_entity_poly.pdbx_strand_id
1 'polypeptide(L)'
;MARAAVSGGSEMSIENVKAYFKGYGIDERILEFDVSSATVELAAEALHCEPKRIAKTLSFLVDGHAVLVVAAGDAKIDNPKYKAQFGTKAKMLSPQQVEELVGHAVGGVCPFAVHEDADVYLDVSLKRFETVFPACGSSNSAIEFTIPEMERYSGYLGWVDVCKGY
;
A
#
# COMPACT_ATOMS: atom_id res chain seq x y z
N MET A 1 22.61 -9.46 7.92
CA MET A 1 21.99 -9.43 8.70
C MET A 1 20.85 -10.08 8.77
N ALA A 2 20.73 -10.74 9.37
CA ALA A 2 19.79 -11.63 9.35
C ALA A 2 18.60 -11.18 9.94
N ARG A 3 17.80 -10.78 9.50
CA ARG A 3 16.71 -10.55 10.04
C ARG A 3 15.86 -11.51 10.00
N ALA A 4 16.19 -12.39 9.49
CA ALA A 4 15.40 -13.38 9.33
C ALA A 4 14.62 -13.82 10.29
N ALA A 5 14.95 -13.92 11.21
CA ALA A 5 14.24 -14.57 12.12
C ALA A 5 12.97 -13.99 12.39
N VAL A 6 12.60 -13.11 11.82
CA VAL A 6 11.46 -12.59 12.15
C VAL A 6 10.32 -13.25 11.86
N SER A 7 9.65 -13.68 12.69
CA SER A 7 8.57 -14.44 12.38
C SER A 7 7.45 -13.58 12.02
N GLY A 8 6.98 -12.84 12.52
CA GLY A 8 5.86 -12.22 12.21
C GLY A 8 6.02 -11.09 11.37
N GLY A 9 5.89 -11.19 10.25
CA GLY A 9 6.12 -10.19 9.34
C GLY A 9 5.49 -8.86 9.66
N SER A 10 4.32 -8.81 10.25
CA SER A 10 3.63 -7.62 10.51
C SER A 10 4.38 -6.68 11.41
N GLU A 11 4.97 -7.18 12.47
CA GLU A 11 5.70 -6.39 13.39
C GLU A 11 6.92 -5.79 12.77
N MET A 12 7.68 -6.57 11.99
CA MET A 12 8.84 -6.07 11.35
C MET A 12 8.47 -5.09 10.25
N SER A 13 7.35 -5.30 9.62
CA SER A 13 6.90 -4.47 8.55
C SER A 13 6.66 -3.04 9.04
N ILE A 14 5.97 -2.85 10.17
CA ILE A 14 5.73 -1.50 10.67
C ILE A 14 7.04 -0.89 11.18
N GLU A 15 7.92 -1.66 11.77
CA GLU A 15 9.19 -1.12 12.23
C GLU A 15 10.03 -0.63 11.05
N ASN A 16 9.98 -1.32 9.93
CA ASN A 16 10.68 -0.91 8.72
C ASN A 16 10.09 0.40 8.17
N VAL A 17 8.76 0.54 8.21
CA VAL A 17 8.10 1.76 7.76
C VAL A 17 8.44 2.92 8.69
N LYS A 18 8.45 2.68 10.00
CA LYS A 18 8.83 3.71 10.97
C LYS A 18 10.25 4.19 10.72
N ALA A 19 11.19 3.28 10.49
CA ALA A 19 12.58 3.63 10.21
C ALA A 19 12.69 4.43 8.91
N TYR A 20 11.96 4.03 7.90
CA TYR A 20 11.95 4.72 6.61
C TYR A 20 11.47 6.17 6.80
N PHE A 21 10.35 6.36 7.49
CA PHE A 21 9.82 7.70 7.72
C PHE A 21 10.66 8.53 8.69
N LYS A 22 11.35 7.86 9.62
CA LYS A 22 12.21 8.55 10.54
C LYS A 22 13.35 9.26 9.80
N GLY A 23 13.82 8.66 8.73
CA GLY A 23 14.84 9.27 7.89
C GLY A 23 14.38 10.58 7.25
N TYR A 24 13.07 10.81 7.16
CA TYR A 24 12.50 12.06 6.65
C TYR A 24 11.92 12.94 7.77
N GLY A 25 12.02 12.50 9.03
CA GLY A 25 11.50 13.26 10.16
C GLY A 25 9.99 13.26 10.30
N ILE A 26 9.31 12.25 9.76
CA ILE A 26 7.84 12.20 9.78
C ILE A 26 7.28 10.94 10.41
N ASP A 27 8.09 10.14 11.05
CA ASP A 27 7.62 8.90 11.69
C ASP A 27 6.58 9.18 12.78
N GLU A 28 6.61 10.37 13.38
CA GLU A 28 5.62 10.71 14.40
C GLU A 28 4.24 10.92 13.83
N ARG A 29 4.11 11.05 12.53
CA ARG A 29 2.80 11.20 11.89
C ARG A 29 2.07 9.87 11.74
N ILE A 30 2.74 8.73 11.96
CA ILE A 30 2.11 7.42 11.87
C ILE A 30 1.09 7.28 12.99
N LEU A 31 -0.13 6.86 12.63
CA LEU A 31 -1.19 6.62 13.59
C LEU A 31 -1.29 5.12 13.83
N GLU A 32 -1.32 4.72 15.09
CA GLU A 32 -1.51 3.31 15.45
C GLU A 32 -2.80 3.21 16.25
N PHE A 33 -3.59 2.20 15.96
CA PHE A 33 -4.93 2.04 16.56
C PHE A 33 -4.98 0.85 17.49
N ASP A 34 -5.93 0.85 18.42
CA ASP A 34 -6.17 -0.29 19.28
C ASP A 34 -7.05 -1.33 18.59
N VAL A 35 -7.54 -1.02 17.39
CA VAL A 35 -8.43 -1.90 16.62
C VAL A 35 -7.81 -2.15 15.26
N SER A 36 -8.30 -3.18 14.59
CA SER A 36 -7.80 -3.51 13.26
C SER A 36 -8.19 -2.46 12.22
N SER A 37 -7.29 -2.16 11.31
CA SER A 37 -7.55 -1.35 10.13
C SER A 37 -7.16 -2.14 8.87
N ALA A 38 -7.28 -3.47 8.93
CA ALA A 38 -6.80 -4.34 7.86
C ALA A 38 -7.64 -4.30 6.58
N THR A 39 -8.87 -3.82 6.64
CA THR A 39 -9.71 -3.66 5.45
C THR A 39 -10.02 -2.19 5.27
N VAL A 40 -10.49 -1.81 4.07
CA VAL A 40 -10.87 -0.44 3.79
C VAL A 40 -11.91 0.06 4.79
N GLU A 41 -12.92 -0.75 5.05
CA GLU A 41 -13.99 -0.40 5.96
C GLU A 41 -13.51 -0.23 7.40
N LEU A 42 -12.66 -1.14 7.86
CA LEU A 42 -12.12 -1.06 9.21
C LEU A 42 -11.19 0.15 9.36
N ALA A 43 -10.39 0.43 8.34
CA ALA A 43 -9.50 1.58 8.36
C ALA A 43 -10.31 2.88 8.39
N ALA A 44 -11.36 2.96 7.58
CA ALA A 44 -12.19 4.15 7.55
C ALA A 44 -12.87 4.39 8.90
N GLU A 45 -13.29 3.31 9.55
CA GLU A 45 -13.92 3.41 10.86
C GLU A 45 -12.91 3.89 11.90
N ALA A 46 -11.72 3.32 11.91
CA ALA A 46 -10.67 3.69 12.86
C ALA A 46 -10.24 5.14 12.68
N LEU A 47 -10.23 5.64 11.45
CA LEU A 47 -9.80 6.99 11.13
C LEU A 47 -10.95 8.02 11.12
N HIS A 48 -12.19 7.57 11.23
CA HIS A 48 -13.37 8.41 11.14
C HIS A 48 -13.40 9.18 9.80
N CYS A 49 -13.09 8.49 8.72
CA CYS A 49 -13.13 9.09 7.40
C CYS A 49 -13.96 8.25 6.44
N GLU A 50 -14.21 8.76 5.24
CA GLU A 50 -14.94 8.01 4.24
C GLU A 50 -14.06 6.92 3.66
N PRO A 51 -14.60 5.72 3.39
CA PRO A 51 -13.81 4.61 2.82
C PRO A 51 -13.05 4.98 1.55
N LYS A 52 -13.58 5.87 0.73
CA LYS A 52 -12.93 6.26 -0.52
C LYS A 52 -11.61 6.98 -0.29
N ARG A 53 -11.37 7.53 0.88
CA ARG A 53 -10.12 8.22 1.20
C ARG A 53 -9.01 7.28 1.67
N ILE A 54 -9.31 6.01 1.88
CA ILE A 54 -8.28 5.02 2.19
C ILE A 54 -7.47 4.78 0.92
N ALA A 55 -6.16 4.75 1.03
CA ALA A 55 -5.28 4.41 -0.09
C ALA A 55 -4.86 2.95 0.10
N LYS A 56 -5.58 2.05 -0.55
CA LYS A 56 -5.30 0.61 -0.43
C LYS A 56 -4.22 0.21 -1.40
N THR A 57 -3.37 -0.71 -1.01
CA THR A 57 -2.30 -1.20 -1.86
C THR A 57 -2.62 -2.62 -2.31
N LEU A 58 -2.77 -2.79 -3.62
CA LEU A 58 -3.07 -4.09 -4.21
C LEU A 58 -1.77 -4.63 -4.80
N SER A 59 -1.50 -5.91 -4.61
CA SER A 59 -0.24 -6.51 -5.03
C SER A 59 -0.46 -7.59 -6.07
N PHE A 60 0.27 -7.51 -7.15
CA PHE A 60 0.12 -8.38 -8.30
C PHE A 60 1.46 -8.98 -8.72
N LEU A 61 1.39 -10.10 -9.41
CA LEU A 61 2.57 -10.72 -10.00
C LEU A 61 2.60 -10.36 -11.49
N VAL A 62 3.68 -9.76 -11.95
CA VAL A 62 3.85 -9.43 -13.35
C VAL A 62 5.28 -9.83 -13.74
N ASP A 63 5.40 -10.72 -14.70
CA ASP A 63 6.71 -11.20 -15.18
C ASP A 63 7.64 -11.63 -14.05
N GLY A 64 7.08 -12.32 -13.07
CA GLY A 64 7.87 -12.91 -11.99
C GLY A 64 8.23 -11.98 -10.86
N HIS A 65 7.76 -10.74 -10.87
CA HIS A 65 8.04 -9.83 -9.76
C HIS A 65 6.78 -9.12 -9.27
N ALA A 66 6.88 -8.46 -8.13
CA ALA A 66 5.74 -7.82 -7.50
C ALA A 66 5.49 -6.44 -8.09
N VAL A 67 4.23 -6.16 -8.39
CA VAL A 67 3.78 -4.84 -8.81
C VAL A 67 2.72 -4.40 -7.82
N LEU A 68 2.92 -3.26 -7.20
CA LEU A 68 1.95 -2.70 -6.25
C LEU A 68 1.21 -1.55 -6.92
N VAL A 69 -0.11 -1.56 -6.78
CA VAL A 69 -0.94 -0.47 -7.27
C VAL A 69 -1.67 0.13 -6.07
N VAL A 70 -1.44 1.39 -5.79
CA VAL A 70 -2.11 2.08 -4.69
C VAL A 70 -3.34 2.77 -5.27
N ALA A 71 -4.51 2.44 -4.78
CA ALA A 71 -5.78 2.93 -5.32
C ALA A 71 -6.71 3.38 -4.21
N ALA A 72 -7.68 4.21 -4.54
CA ALA A 72 -8.67 4.68 -3.57
C ALA A 72 -9.54 3.53 -3.09
N GLY A 73 -10.05 3.65 -1.87
CA GLY A 73 -10.80 2.57 -1.22
C GLY A 73 -12.04 2.13 -1.98
N ASP A 74 -12.68 3.02 -2.73
CA ASP A 74 -13.88 2.69 -3.51
C ASP A 74 -13.55 2.21 -4.93
N ALA A 75 -12.30 2.23 -5.34
CA ALA A 75 -11.92 1.82 -6.68
C ALA A 75 -11.72 0.32 -6.75
N LYS A 76 -12.04 -0.28 -7.88
CA LYS A 76 -11.84 -1.71 -8.12
C LYS A 76 -11.03 -1.87 -9.38
N ILE A 77 -10.26 -2.93 -9.48
CA ILE A 77 -9.49 -3.19 -10.68
C ILE A 77 -10.43 -3.40 -11.87
N ASP A 78 -10.15 -2.71 -12.96
CA ASP A 78 -10.83 -2.91 -14.23
C ASP A 78 -9.91 -3.79 -15.06
N ASN A 79 -10.33 -5.02 -15.32
CA ASN A 79 -9.45 -6.01 -15.97
C ASN A 79 -8.98 -5.57 -17.35
N PRO A 80 -9.80 -4.99 -18.22
CA PRO A 80 -9.31 -4.50 -19.50
C PRO A 80 -8.27 -3.39 -19.36
N LYS A 81 -8.48 -2.45 -18.43
CA LYS A 81 -7.52 -1.37 -18.21
C LYS A 81 -6.20 -1.93 -17.65
N TYR A 82 -6.30 -2.89 -16.74
CA TYR A 82 -5.11 -3.51 -16.14
C TYR A 82 -4.29 -4.20 -17.23
N LYS A 83 -4.96 -4.99 -18.07
CA LYS A 83 -4.29 -5.72 -19.14
C LYS A 83 -3.65 -4.76 -20.14
N ALA A 84 -4.32 -3.65 -20.46
CA ALA A 84 -3.74 -2.67 -21.35
C ALA A 84 -2.48 -2.04 -20.77
N GLN A 85 -2.47 -1.82 -19.45
CA GLN A 85 -1.33 -1.17 -18.78
C GLN A 85 -0.16 -2.14 -18.58
N PHE A 86 -0.42 -3.37 -18.15
CA PHE A 86 0.63 -4.29 -17.75
C PHE A 86 0.84 -5.46 -18.71
N GLY A 87 0.02 -5.57 -19.73
CA GLY A 87 0.21 -6.58 -20.78
C GLY A 87 -0.22 -7.98 -20.41
N THR A 88 -0.82 -8.19 -19.25
CA THR A 88 -1.22 -9.49 -18.79
C THR A 88 -2.43 -9.36 -17.87
N LYS A 89 -3.12 -10.46 -17.62
CA LYS A 89 -4.25 -10.45 -16.71
C LYS A 89 -3.78 -10.18 -15.30
N ALA A 90 -4.65 -9.54 -14.51
CA ALA A 90 -4.36 -9.28 -13.10
C ALA A 90 -4.26 -10.60 -12.34
N LYS A 91 -3.15 -10.81 -11.65
CA LYS A 91 -2.95 -11.98 -10.83
C LYS A 91 -2.41 -11.52 -9.51
N MET A 92 -3.21 -11.62 -8.44
CA MET A 92 -2.80 -11.16 -7.13
C MET A 92 -1.74 -12.08 -6.55
N LEU A 93 -0.84 -11.52 -5.75
CA LEU A 93 0.13 -12.31 -5.03
C LEU A 93 -0.56 -13.09 -3.92
N SER A 94 -0.09 -14.27 -3.62
CA SER A 94 -0.55 -15.02 -2.45
C SER A 94 0.02 -14.37 -1.19
N PRO A 95 -0.53 -14.62 -0.01
CA PRO A 95 0.03 -14.07 1.23
C PRO A 95 1.52 -14.34 1.40
N GLN A 96 1.97 -15.54 1.03
CA GLN A 96 3.37 -15.89 1.12
C GLN A 96 4.20 -15.07 0.15
N GLN A 97 3.72 -14.89 -1.07
CA GLN A 97 4.42 -14.08 -2.06
C GLN A 97 4.50 -12.62 -1.64
N VAL A 98 3.46 -12.10 -0.97
CA VAL A 98 3.48 -10.74 -0.48
C VAL A 98 4.63 -10.56 0.50
N GLU A 99 4.79 -11.47 1.43
CA GLU A 99 5.89 -11.38 2.40
C GLU A 99 7.24 -11.52 1.72
N GLU A 100 7.38 -12.43 0.79
CA GLU A 100 8.65 -12.70 0.14
C GLU A 100 9.04 -11.62 -0.86
N LEU A 101 8.10 -11.13 -1.64
CA LEU A 101 8.41 -10.23 -2.76
C LEU A 101 8.22 -8.75 -2.41
N VAL A 102 7.40 -8.45 -1.43
CA VAL A 102 7.12 -7.07 -1.06
C VAL A 102 7.74 -6.71 0.29
N GLY A 103 7.69 -7.61 1.24
CA GLY A 103 8.25 -7.38 2.57
C GLY A 103 7.23 -6.94 3.60
N HIS A 104 5.94 -7.04 3.30
CA HIS A 104 4.88 -6.73 4.25
C HIS A 104 3.94 -7.91 4.40
N ALA A 105 3.30 -8.04 5.54
CA ALA A 105 2.28 -9.06 5.73
C ALA A 105 0.95 -8.56 5.19
N VAL A 106 0.09 -9.48 4.79
CA VAL A 106 -1.24 -9.14 4.34
C VAL A 106 -1.98 -8.41 5.46
N GLY A 107 -2.70 -7.38 5.14
CA GLY A 107 -3.37 -6.53 6.10
C GLY A 107 -2.61 -5.26 6.41
N GLY A 108 -1.28 -5.27 6.18
CA GLY A 108 -0.45 -4.11 6.40
C GLY A 108 0.31 -3.66 5.17
N VAL A 109 -0.05 -4.19 3.99
CA VAL A 109 0.67 -3.88 2.76
C VAL A 109 0.54 -2.40 2.44
N CYS A 110 1.66 -1.78 2.15
CA CYS A 110 1.73 -0.36 1.79
C CYS A 110 2.90 -0.18 0.83
N PRO A 111 3.04 0.97 0.19
CA PRO A 111 4.11 1.16 -0.78
C PRO A 111 5.44 1.58 -0.14
N PHE A 112 5.50 1.69 1.19
CA PHE A 112 6.67 2.23 1.88
C PHE A 112 7.58 1.11 2.37
N ALA A 113 8.87 1.31 2.30
CA ALA A 113 9.88 0.37 2.79
C ALA A 113 9.71 -1.02 2.17
N VAL A 114 9.34 -1.09 0.90
CA VAL A 114 9.17 -2.36 0.20
C VAL A 114 10.51 -2.82 -0.37
N HIS A 115 10.57 -4.08 -0.79
CA HIS A 115 11.78 -4.63 -1.41
C HIS A 115 12.08 -3.83 -2.68
N GLU A 116 13.35 -3.66 -3.00
CA GLU A 116 13.74 -2.86 -4.14
C GLU A 116 13.24 -3.40 -5.44
N ASP A 117 13.00 -4.70 -5.53
CA ASP A 117 12.50 -5.32 -6.76
C ASP A 117 10.99 -5.16 -6.94
N ALA A 118 10.28 -4.64 -5.97
CA ALA A 118 8.86 -4.42 -6.10
C ALA A 118 8.61 -3.07 -6.75
N ASP A 119 7.80 -3.05 -7.79
CA ASP A 119 7.47 -1.81 -8.50
C ASP A 119 6.20 -1.20 -7.91
N VAL A 120 6.17 0.09 -7.72
CA VAL A 120 5.03 0.79 -7.15
C VAL A 120 4.43 1.75 -8.17
N TYR A 121 3.11 1.69 -8.31
CA TYR A 121 2.36 2.62 -9.17
C TYR A 121 1.22 3.24 -8.36
N LEU A 122 0.88 4.47 -8.64
CA LEU A 122 -0.26 5.14 -8.01
C LEU A 122 -1.40 5.23 -9.03
N ASP A 123 -2.60 4.85 -8.63
CA ASP A 123 -3.75 4.89 -9.52
C ASP A 123 -4.43 6.26 -9.47
N VAL A 124 -4.91 6.74 -10.61
CA VAL A 124 -5.51 8.07 -10.73
C VAL A 124 -6.75 8.26 -9.85
N SER A 125 -7.35 7.17 -9.36
CA SER A 125 -8.48 7.29 -8.44
C SER A 125 -8.12 8.10 -7.19
N LEU A 126 -6.84 8.11 -6.80
CA LEU A 126 -6.38 8.87 -5.64
C LEU A 126 -6.42 10.38 -5.87
N LYS A 127 -6.36 10.81 -7.12
CA LYS A 127 -6.26 12.25 -7.43
C LYS A 127 -7.51 13.04 -7.13
N ARG A 128 -8.60 12.38 -6.80
CA ARG A 128 -9.84 13.04 -6.44
C ARG A 128 -9.78 13.74 -5.08
N PHE A 129 -8.78 13.41 -4.25
CA PHE A 129 -8.72 13.86 -2.87
C PHE A 129 -7.48 14.70 -2.60
N GLU A 130 -7.58 15.58 -1.60
CA GLU A 130 -6.44 16.36 -1.18
C GLU A 130 -5.52 15.50 -0.33
N THR A 131 -6.08 14.66 0.52
CA THR A 131 -5.29 13.72 1.33
C THR A 131 -5.93 12.35 1.32
N VAL A 132 -5.09 11.32 1.48
CA VAL A 132 -5.51 9.93 1.54
C VAL A 132 -4.78 9.26 2.70
N PHE A 133 -5.25 8.07 3.08
CA PHE A 133 -4.72 7.36 4.24
C PHE A 133 -4.19 5.97 3.83
N PRO A 134 -2.91 5.84 3.53
CA PRO A 134 -2.31 4.51 3.33
C PRO A 134 -1.96 3.85 4.67
N ALA A 135 -1.87 2.53 4.67
CA ALA A 135 -1.39 1.76 5.82
C ALA A 135 0.12 1.98 6.00
N CYS A 136 0.63 1.59 7.12
CA CYS A 136 2.04 1.77 7.46
C CYS A 136 2.74 0.47 7.86
N GLY A 137 2.34 -0.64 7.26
CA GLY A 137 3.06 -1.90 7.46
C GLY A 137 2.48 -2.79 8.54
N SER A 138 1.35 -2.44 9.12
CA SER A 138 0.67 -3.32 10.08
C SER A 138 -0.83 -3.24 9.86
N SER A 139 -1.55 -4.15 10.47
CA SER A 139 -3.01 -4.19 10.33
C SER A 139 -3.72 -3.22 11.25
N ASN A 140 -3.02 -2.30 11.88
CA ASN A 140 -3.62 -1.31 12.77
C ASN A 140 -2.88 0.03 12.70
N SER A 141 -2.42 0.42 11.53
CA SER A 141 -1.70 1.68 11.37
C SER A 141 -2.07 2.38 10.07
N ALA A 142 -1.88 3.68 10.04
CA ALA A 142 -2.08 4.49 8.84
C ALA A 142 -1.35 5.83 8.98
N ILE A 143 -1.26 6.56 7.90
CA ILE A 143 -0.71 7.91 7.93
C ILE A 143 -1.54 8.74 6.95
N GLU A 144 -1.71 10.01 7.23
CA GLU A 144 -2.41 10.89 6.30
C GLU A 144 -1.39 11.59 5.42
N PHE A 145 -1.51 11.43 4.10
CA PHE A 145 -0.61 12.04 3.14
C PHE A 145 -1.38 12.84 2.10
N THR A 146 -0.84 13.97 1.69
CA THR A 146 -1.31 14.66 0.49
C THR A 146 -0.86 13.85 -0.72
N ILE A 147 -1.43 14.14 -1.87
CA ILE A 147 -1.02 13.44 -3.10
C ILE A 147 0.46 13.71 -3.43
N PRO A 148 0.98 14.93 -3.31
CA PRO A 148 2.42 15.13 -3.49
C PRO A 148 3.28 14.33 -2.51
N GLU A 149 2.79 14.11 -1.29
CA GLU A 149 3.51 13.28 -0.33
C GLU A 149 3.47 11.81 -0.73
N MET A 150 2.36 11.34 -1.28
CA MET A 150 2.30 9.99 -1.81
C MET A 150 3.34 9.82 -2.93
N GLU A 151 3.45 10.79 -3.79
CA GLU A 151 4.46 10.77 -4.85
C GLU A 151 5.86 10.76 -4.28
N ARG A 152 6.10 11.56 -3.26
CA ARG A 152 7.43 11.70 -2.69
C ARG A 152 7.90 10.45 -1.94
N TYR A 153 7.02 9.85 -1.14
CA TYR A 153 7.43 8.80 -0.22
C TYR A 153 7.17 7.37 -0.71
N SER A 154 6.35 7.19 -1.74
CA SER A 154 6.01 5.84 -2.20
C SER A 154 7.07 5.20 -3.09
N GLY A 155 7.98 5.98 -3.61
CA GLY A 155 8.94 5.44 -4.59
C GLY A 155 8.27 5.03 -5.89
N TYR A 156 7.17 5.66 -6.25
CA TYR A 156 6.34 5.25 -7.38
C TYR A 156 7.06 5.44 -8.70
N LEU A 157 6.73 4.58 -9.65
CA LEU A 157 7.29 4.66 -10.99
C LEU A 157 6.41 5.51 -11.91
N GLY A 158 5.15 5.64 -11.62
CA GLY A 158 4.25 6.46 -12.44
C GLY A 158 2.81 6.32 -12.00
N TRP A 159 1.96 7.12 -12.62
CA TRP A 159 0.52 7.07 -12.40
C TRP A 159 -0.09 6.11 -13.43
N VAL A 160 -1.08 5.33 -13.01
CA VAL A 160 -1.79 4.42 -13.88
C VAL A 160 -3.30 4.63 -13.75
N ASP A 161 -4.04 4.19 -14.75
CA ASP A 161 -5.50 4.24 -14.71
C ASP A 161 -5.97 2.82 -14.95
N VAL A 162 -6.08 2.03 -13.88
CA VAL A 162 -6.43 0.61 -13.97
C VAL A 162 -7.67 0.25 -13.16
N CYS A 163 -8.40 1.24 -12.67
CA CYS A 163 -9.56 1.00 -11.81
C CYS A 163 -10.85 1.54 -12.38
N LYS A 164 -11.95 1.10 -11.78
CA LYS A 164 -13.32 1.54 -12.10
C LYS A 164 -14.15 1.60 -10.83
N GLY A 165 -15.39 2.01 -10.94
CA GLY A 165 -16.36 1.92 -9.84
C GLY A 165 -16.42 3.13 -8.94
N TYR A 166 -15.78 4.20 -9.33
CA TYR A 166 -15.75 5.41 -8.53
C TYR A 166 -16.16 6.62 -9.33
#